data_97277593baa5fa0fd88d2b71b5e244e2
#
_entry.id   97277593baa5fa0fd88d2b71b5e244e2
#
_cell.length_a   1.000
_cell.length_b   1.000
_cell.length_c   1.000
_cell.angle_alpha   90.00
_cell.angle_beta   90.00
_cell.angle_gamma   90.00
#
_symmetry.space_group_name_H-M   'P 1'
#
loop_
_entity.id
_entity.type
_entity.pdbx_description
1 polymer ?
#
loop_
_entity_poly.entity_id
_entity_poly.type
_entity_poly.pdbx_seq_one_letter_code
_entity_poly.pdbx_strand_id
1 'polypeptide(L)' 'MKKELLSIPEAAELLSCSTRTVRRLIEDRTLEACKLRSSTRVVYASLRGYILTIIGDYQEKNGLAEFKSSG' A
#
# COMPACT_ATOMS: atom_id res chain seq x y z
N MET A 1 -1.22 2.08 -19.67
CA MET A 1 -2.21 2.94 -19.05
C MET A 1 -2.22 2.80 -17.55
N LYS A 2 -2.30 3.91 -16.84
CA LYS A 2 -2.27 3.89 -15.40
C LYS A 2 -3.60 3.49 -14.81
N LYS A 3 -3.57 2.60 -13.85
CA LYS A 3 -4.76 2.25 -13.10
C LYS A 3 -4.89 3.19 -11.91
N GLU A 4 -6.05 3.81 -11.79
CA GLU A 4 -6.30 4.67 -10.66
C GLU A 4 -7.01 3.96 -9.53
N LEU A 5 -7.71 2.89 -9.86
CA LEU A 5 -8.42 2.08 -8.90
C LEU A 5 -7.97 0.64 -9.07
N LEU A 6 -7.70 -0.01 -7.97
CA LEU A 6 -7.23 -1.39 -7.95
C LEU A 6 -8.24 -2.27 -7.27
N SER A 7 -8.35 -3.50 -7.72
CA SER A 7 -9.11 -4.48 -6.95
C SER A 7 -8.31 -4.83 -5.70
N ILE A 8 -9.00 -5.43 -4.72
CA ILE A 8 -8.31 -5.82 -3.50
C ILE A 8 -7.20 -6.82 -3.77
N PRO A 9 -7.42 -7.84 -4.62
CA PRO A 9 -6.30 -8.75 -4.95
C PRO A 9 -5.12 -8.04 -5.62
N GLU A 10 -5.41 -7.08 -6.49
CA GLU A 10 -4.32 -6.33 -7.13
C GLU A 10 -3.53 -5.54 -6.11
N ALA A 11 -4.22 -4.89 -5.19
CA ALA A 11 -3.55 -4.13 -4.15
C ALA A 11 -2.70 -5.04 -3.26
N ALA A 12 -3.25 -6.21 -2.93
CA ALA A 12 -2.52 -7.17 -2.12
C ALA A 12 -1.24 -7.61 -2.81
N GLU A 13 -1.33 -7.81 -4.11
CA GLU A 13 -0.16 -8.23 -4.86
C GLU A 13 0.91 -7.15 -4.86
N LEU A 14 0.50 -5.91 -5.05
CA LEU A 14 1.46 -4.80 -5.04
C LEU A 14 2.12 -4.63 -3.69
N LEU A 15 1.39 -4.90 -2.62
CA LEU A 15 1.93 -4.77 -1.27
C LEU A 15 2.58 -6.05 -0.78
N SER A 16 2.53 -7.11 -1.57
CA SER A 16 3.06 -8.42 -1.18
C SER A 16 2.45 -8.88 0.14
N CYS A 17 1.16 -8.74 0.26
CA CYS A 17 0.45 -9.16 1.47
C CYS A 17 -0.84 -9.86 1.07
N SER A 18 -1.60 -10.29 2.07
CA SER A 18 -2.84 -10.99 1.81
C SER A 18 -3.96 -9.98 1.59
N THR A 19 -5.04 -10.45 0.95
CA THR A 19 -6.20 -9.59 0.76
C THR A 19 -6.81 -9.20 2.09
N ARG A 20 -6.66 -10.05 3.09
CA ARG A 20 -7.16 -9.75 4.42
C ARG A 20 -6.45 -8.53 4.98
N THR A 21 -5.14 -8.46 4.78
CA THR A 21 -4.37 -7.32 5.24
C THR A 21 -4.83 -6.05 4.54
N VAL A 22 -5.09 -6.13 3.23
CA VAL A 22 -5.57 -4.96 2.51
C VAL A 22 -6.91 -4.49 3.07
N ARG A 23 -7.82 -5.42 3.34
CA ARG A 23 -9.12 -5.04 3.89
C ARG A 23 -8.95 -4.36 5.24
N ARG A 24 -8.02 -4.83 6.03
CA ARG A 24 -7.76 -4.26 7.33
C ARG A 24 -7.21 -2.85 7.20
N LEU A 25 -6.32 -2.64 6.25
CA LEU A 25 -5.77 -1.30 6.01
C LEU A 25 -6.86 -0.33 5.56
N ILE A 26 -7.83 -0.82 4.82
CA ILE A 26 -8.96 0.00 4.41
C ILE A 26 -9.82 0.34 5.63
N GLU A 27 -10.05 -0.62 6.49
CA GLU A 27 -10.85 -0.40 7.69
C GLU A 27 -10.16 0.59 8.62
N ASP A 28 -8.86 0.53 8.68
CA ASP A 28 -8.08 1.44 9.51
C ASP A 28 -7.92 2.81 8.87
N ARG A 29 -8.44 2.98 7.68
CA ARG A 29 -8.33 4.23 6.93
C ARG A 29 -6.91 4.55 6.53
N THR A 30 -6.03 3.57 6.55
CA THR A 30 -4.69 3.73 6.04
C THR A 30 -4.69 3.78 4.52
N LEU A 31 -5.57 2.99 3.90
CA LEU A 31 -5.78 3.02 2.48
C LEU A 31 -7.17 3.55 2.18
N GLU A 32 -7.27 4.39 1.16
CA GLU A 32 -8.56 4.88 0.73
C GLU A 32 -9.18 3.90 -0.24
N ALA A 33 -10.46 3.74 -0.14
CA ALA A 33 -11.18 2.83 -1.00
C ALA A 33 -12.51 3.44 -1.38
N CYS A 34 -13.07 2.93 -2.48
CA CYS A 34 -14.37 3.38 -2.91
C CYS A 34 -15.13 2.18 -3.42
N LYS A 35 -16.42 2.37 -3.63
CA LYS A 35 -17.27 1.34 -4.18
C LYS A 35 -17.54 1.65 -5.64
N LEU A 36 -17.26 0.68 -6.49
CA LEU A 36 -17.58 0.79 -7.90
C LEU A 36 -18.58 -0.32 -8.17
N ARG A 37 -19.83 0.08 -8.34
CA ARG A 37 -20.94 -0.88 -8.42
C ARG A 37 -20.99 -1.62 -7.10
N SER A 38 -20.83 -2.93 -7.12
CA SER A 38 -20.84 -3.68 -5.86
C SER A 38 -19.45 -4.14 -5.46
N SER A 39 -18.43 -3.60 -6.12
CA SER A 39 -17.05 -4.02 -5.82
C SER A 39 -16.30 -2.92 -5.10
N THR A 40 -15.48 -3.33 -4.15
CA THR A 40 -14.60 -2.39 -3.46
C THR A 40 -13.34 -2.21 -4.29
N ARG A 41 -12.93 -0.96 -4.45
CA ARG A 41 -11.70 -0.63 -5.17
C ARG A 41 -10.80 0.21 -4.30
N VAL A 42 -9.52 -0.04 -4.39
CA VAL A 42 -8.51 0.70 -3.63
C VAL A 42 -7.99 1.84 -4.50
N VAL A 43 -7.91 3.02 -3.93
CA VAL A 43 -7.38 4.18 -4.65
C VAL A 43 -5.88 4.02 -4.77
N TYR A 44 -5.40 3.94 -6.00
CA TYR A 44 -3.97 3.68 -6.25
C TYR A 44 -3.08 4.75 -5.62
N ALA A 45 -3.50 6.00 -5.70
CA ALA A 45 -2.69 7.09 -5.14
C ALA A 45 -2.47 6.91 -3.64
N SER A 46 -3.50 6.45 -2.93
CA SER A 46 -3.36 6.25 -1.49
C SER A 46 -2.43 5.07 -1.20
N LEU A 47 -2.47 4.06 -2.04
CA LEU A 47 -1.59 2.92 -1.87
C LEU A 47 -0.14 3.33 -2.10
N ARG A 48 0.11 4.14 -3.11
CA ARG A 48 1.45 4.64 -3.35
C ARG A 48 1.95 5.46 -2.18
N GLY A 49 1.10 6.31 -1.64
CA GLY A 49 1.46 7.11 -0.48
C GLY A 49 1.81 6.24 0.71
N TYR A 50 1.05 5.18 0.90
CA TYR A 50 1.30 4.26 1.99
C TYR A 50 2.67 3.59 1.82
N ILE A 51 2.98 3.15 0.60
CA ILE A 51 4.26 2.53 0.34
C ILE A 51 5.40 3.49 0.65
N LEU A 52 5.27 4.73 0.23
CA LEU A 52 6.31 5.73 0.48
C LEU A 52 6.48 5.98 1.96
N THR A 53 5.38 5.94 2.71
CA THR A 53 5.45 6.10 4.15
C THR A 53 6.21 4.96 4.81
N ILE A 54 5.94 3.75 4.36
CA ILE A 54 6.64 2.58 4.90
C ILE A 54 8.13 2.67 4.64
N ILE A 55 8.49 3.03 3.43
CA ILE A 55 9.90 3.15 3.07
C ILE A 55 10.57 4.23 3.91
N GLY A 56 9.88 5.36 4.07
CA GLY A 56 10.42 6.45 4.86
C GLY A 56 10.64 6.05 6.31
N ASP A 57 9.66 5.37 6.89
CA ASP A 57 9.77 4.90 8.27
C ASP A 57 10.94 3.95 8.43
N TYR A 58 11.08 3.03 7.49
CA TYR A 58 12.17 2.06 7.57
C TYR A 58 13.52 2.75 7.50
N GLN A 59 13.67 3.69 6.60
CA GLN A 59 14.93 4.39 6.45
C GLN A 59 15.27 5.22 7.67
N GLU A 60 14.27 5.85 8.25
CA GLU A 60 14.49 6.64 9.45
C GLU A 60 14.94 5.78 10.62
N LYS A 61 14.32 4.64 10.81
CA LYS A 61 14.61 3.79 11.94
C LYS A 61 15.95 3.10 11.80
N ASN A 62 16.28 2.68 10.60
CA ASN A 62 17.46 1.86 10.37
C ASN A 62 18.66 2.64 9.87
N GLY A 63 18.42 3.87 9.44
CA GLY A 63 19.54 4.70 9.00
C GLY A 63 19.98 4.35 7.60
N LEU A 64 20.53 5.36 6.94
CA LEU A 64 21.00 5.17 5.58
C LEU A 64 22.29 4.36 5.55
N ALA A 65 23.11 4.51 6.59
CA ALA A 65 24.35 3.78 6.65
C ALA A 65 24.07 2.28 6.67
N GLU A 66 23.08 1.92 7.42
CA GLU A 66 22.71 0.52 7.51
C GLU A 66 22.19 0.00 6.20
N PHE A 67 21.39 0.80 5.55
CA PHE A 67 20.87 0.43 4.25
C PHE A 67 22.00 0.20 3.27
N LYS A 68 22.98 1.07 3.29
CA LYS A 68 24.10 0.96 2.37
C LYS A 68 24.95 -0.26 2.65
N SER A 69 25.11 -0.59 3.89
CA SER A 69 25.95 -1.71 4.23
C SER A 69 25.32 -3.04 3.84
N SER A 70 24.01 -3.09 3.80
CA SER A 70 23.36 -4.32 3.42
C SER A 70 23.19 -4.43 1.90
N GLY A 71 23.33 -3.32 1.21
CA GLY A 71 23.16 -3.34 -0.25
C GLY A 71 24.37 -3.86 -0.95
#